data_6a5b68d83292c20df28163d35b54f5e2
#
_entry.id   6a5b68d83292c20df28163d35b54f5e2
#
_cell.length_a   1.000
_cell.length_b   1.000
_cell.length_c   1.000
_cell.angle_alpha   90.00
_cell.angle_beta   90.00
_cell.angle_gamma   90.00
#
_symmetry.space_group_name_H-M   'P 1'
#
loop_
_entity.id
_entity.type
_entity.pdbx_description
1 polymer ?
#
loop_
_entity_poly.entity_id
_entity_poly.type
_entity_poly.pdbx_seq_one_letter_code
_entity_poly.pdbx_strand_id
1 'polypeptide(L)'
;MEVNLKNMAAELYIKCIDTNWFRNNKNLIEEKIKNLKTFVLQKNNEFWLKDYEASKDNKYFDVRLFLDKDEFILMEITFHPKGLEESLGFFLKWLRNNTTIIIEDEDGEPSSW
;
A
#
# COMPACT_ATOMS: atom_id res chain seq x y z
N MET A 1 -1.39 -31.57 -3.25
CA MET A 1 -1.41 -30.48 -2.27
C MET A 1 -2.03 -29.23 -2.88
N GLU A 2 -2.82 -28.62 -2.12
CA GLU A 2 -3.51 -27.43 -2.57
C GLU A 2 -2.66 -26.18 -2.32
N VAL A 3 -2.49 -25.36 -3.34
CA VAL A 3 -1.83 -24.09 -3.17
C VAL A 3 -2.84 -23.09 -2.61
N ASN A 4 -2.52 -22.54 -1.49
CA ASN A 4 -3.37 -21.50 -0.90
C ASN A 4 -3.04 -20.16 -1.57
N LEU A 5 -3.90 -19.75 -2.49
CA LEU A 5 -3.68 -18.51 -3.24
C LEU A 5 -3.62 -17.27 -2.36
N LYS A 6 -4.22 -17.32 -1.18
CA LYS A 6 -4.13 -16.21 -0.23
C LYS A 6 -2.71 -15.94 0.22
N ASN A 7 -1.87 -17.00 0.25
CA ASN A 7 -0.49 -16.86 0.69
C ASN A 7 0.44 -16.33 -0.40
N MET A 8 -0.08 -16.14 -1.61
CA MET A 8 0.71 -15.59 -2.71
C MET A 8 0.76 -14.07 -2.65
N ALA A 9 -0.15 -13.45 -1.92
CA ALA A 9 -0.11 -12.02 -1.69
C ALA A 9 0.81 -11.72 -0.51
N ALA A 10 1.72 -10.77 -0.68
CA ALA A 10 2.55 -10.29 0.42
C ALA A 10 1.77 -9.23 1.19
N GLU A 11 1.78 -9.33 2.51
CA GLU A 11 1.18 -8.33 3.38
C GLU A 11 2.27 -7.60 4.13
N LEU A 12 2.27 -6.27 4.00
CA LEU A 12 3.24 -5.41 4.66
C LEU A 12 2.49 -4.39 5.49
N TYR A 13 3.09 -4.01 6.61
CA TYR A 13 2.50 -3.07 7.55
C TYR A 13 3.35 -1.82 7.58
N ILE A 14 2.80 -0.72 7.08
CA ILE A 14 3.46 0.59 7.10
C ILE A 14 3.03 1.27 8.40
N LYS A 15 3.91 1.25 9.39
CA LYS A 15 3.64 1.78 10.72
C LYS A 15 4.20 3.18 10.86
N CYS A 16 3.37 4.12 11.30
CA CYS A 16 3.82 5.46 11.62
C CYS A 16 4.19 5.51 13.10
N ILE A 17 5.40 5.92 13.41
CA ILE A 17 5.85 6.04 14.80
C ILE A 17 5.02 7.09 15.53
N ASP A 18 4.73 8.20 14.86
CA ASP A 18 3.85 9.24 15.41
C ASP A 18 2.41 8.93 14.99
N THR A 19 1.68 8.23 15.84
CA THR A 19 0.29 7.85 15.56
C THR A 19 -0.64 9.05 15.53
N ASN A 20 -0.30 10.11 16.26
CA ASN A 20 -1.10 11.35 16.22
C ASN A 20 -0.99 12.00 14.85
N TRP A 21 0.22 12.04 14.27
CA TRP A 21 0.39 12.56 12.92
C TRP A 21 -0.46 11.77 11.93
N PHE A 22 -0.42 10.45 12.03
CA PHE A 22 -1.17 9.57 11.15
C PHE A 22 -2.67 9.85 11.23
N ARG A 23 -3.21 9.89 12.44
CA ARG A 23 -4.64 10.16 12.64
C ARG A 23 -5.04 11.54 12.14
N ASN A 24 -4.23 12.54 12.42
CA ASN A 24 -4.54 13.92 12.03
C ASN A 24 -4.38 14.17 10.54
N ASN A 25 -3.65 13.32 9.83
CA ASN A 25 -3.35 13.50 8.42
C ASN A 25 -3.96 12.42 7.52
N LYS A 26 -4.92 11.67 8.03
CA LYS A 26 -5.55 10.57 7.27
C LYS A 26 -6.12 11.05 5.94
N ASN A 27 -6.82 12.18 5.94
CA ASN A 27 -7.37 12.74 4.71
C ASN A 27 -6.28 13.09 3.71
N LEU A 28 -5.17 13.63 4.18
CA LEU A 28 -4.04 13.97 3.32
C LEU A 28 -3.41 12.71 2.73
N ILE A 29 -3.29 11.67 3.53
CA ILE A 29 -2.76 10.37 3.07
C ILE A 29 -3.66 9.81 1.97
N GLU A 30 -4.97 9.82 2.18
CA GLU A 30 -5.94 9.35 1.20
C GLU A 30 -5.83 10.12 -0.11
N GLU A 31 -5.73 11.45 -0.03
CA GLU A 31 -5.58 12.28 -1.22
C GLU A 31 -4.30 11.94 -1.97
N LYS A 32 -3.23 11.68 -1.25
CA LYS A 32 -1.96 11.32 -1.87
C LYS A 32 -2.06 10.01 -2.63
N ILE A 33 -2.74 9.02 -2.06
CA ILE A 33 -2.97 7.73 -2.72
C ILE A 33 -3.83 7.92 -3.97
N LYS A 34 -4.90 8.69 -3.87
CA LYS A 34 -5.81 8.92 -5.00
C LYS A 34 -5.13 9.65 -6.17
N ASN A 35 -4.07 10.37 -5.90
CA ASN A 35 -3.32 11.09 -6.94
C ASN A 35 -2.22 10.25 -7.58
N LEU A 36 -2.02 9.01 -7.15
CA LEU A 36 -1.05 8.13 -7.78
C LEU A 36 -1.57 7.70 -9.16
N LYS A 37 -0.66 7.59 -10.13
CA LYS A 37 -1.03 7.19 -11.50
C LYS A 37 -1.66 5.80 -11.54
N THR A 38 -1.34 4.97 -10.58
CA THR A 38 -1.83 3.59 -10.51
C THR A 38 -3.13 3.46 -9.73
N PHE A 39 -3.66 4.55 -9.18
CA PHE A 39 -4.91 4.51 -8.44
C PHE A 39 -6.07 4.12 -9.34
N VAL A 40 -6.88 3.15 -8.89
CA VAL A 40 -8.04 2.66 -9.63
C VAL A 40 -9.34 3.16 -9.00
N LEU A 41 -9.54 2.80 -7.74
CA LEU A 41 -10.77 3.14 -7.03
C LEU A 41 -10.56 3.03 -5.51
N GLN A 42 -11.48 3.64 -4.80
CA GLN A 42 -11.58 3.52 -3.35
C GLN A 42 -12.90 2.81 -3.02
N LYS A 43 -12.83 1.85 -2.11
CA LYS A 43 -13.99 1.16 -1.60
C LYS A 43 -13.89 1.18 -0.07
N ASN A 44 -14.65 2.07 0.57
CA ASN A 44 -14.52 2.33 2.01
C ASN A 44 -13.10 2.81 2.35
N ASN A 45 -12.37 2.07 3.18
CA ASN A 45 -11.00 2.41 3.56
C ASN A 45 -9.97 1.63 2.75
N GLU A 46 -10.37 1.07 1.63
CA GLU A 46 -9.57 0.21 0.79
C GLU A 46 -9.29 0.94 -0.54
N PHE A 47 -8.02 1.05 -0.90
CA PHE A 47 -7.58 1.77 -2.10
C PHE A 47 -6.88 0.80 -3.03
N TRP A 48 -7.37 0.69 -4.25
CA TRP A 48 -6.88 -0.26 -5.25
C TRP A 48 -5.94 0.43 -6.22
N LEU A 49 -4.77 -0.19 -6.43
CA LEU A 49 -3.77 0.28 -7.36
C LEU A 49 -3.51 -0.78 -8.43
N LYS A 50 -3.29 -0.34 -9.65
CA LYS A 50 -3.01 -1.25 -10.76
C LYS A 50 -2.15 -0.56 -11.82
N ASP A 51 -1.16 -1.29 -12.35
CA ASP A 51 -0.38 -0.85 -13.49
C ASP A 51 -1.02 -1.41 -14.77
N TYR A 52 -1.82 -0.59 -15.42
CA TYR A 52 -2.56 -1.01 -16.61
C TYR A 52 -1.67 -1.35 -17.80
N GLU A 53 -0.47 -0.79 -17.86
CA GLU A 53 0.44 -1.08 -18.97
C GLU A 53 1.07 -2.46 -18.84
N ALA A 54 1.38 -2.88 -17.63
CA ALA A 54 2.03 -4.16 -17.37
C ALA A 54 1.03 -5.27 -17.08
N SER A 55 -0.09 -4.95 -16.42
CA SER A 55 -1.09 -5.93 -15.99
C SER A 55 -2.27 -5.91 -16.95
N LYS A 56 -2.18 -6.70 -17.99
CA LYS A 56 -3.23 -6.75 -19.02
C LYS A 56 -4.27 -7.85 -18.81
N ASP A 57 -4.19 -8.52 -17.67
CA ASP A 57 -5.16 -9.55 -17.33
C ASP A 57 -6.41 -8.92 -16.70
N ASN A 58 -7.34 -9.77 -16.26
CA ASN A 58 -8.60 -9.32 -15.68
C ASN A 58 -8.54 -8.99 -14.21
N LYS A 59 -7.35 -8.83 -13.64
CA LYS A 59 -7.22 -8.44 -12.25
C LYS A 59 -7.75 -7.04 -12.04
N TYR A 60 -8.45 -6.85 -10.95
CA TYR A 60 -8.97 -5.53 -10.58
C TYR A 60 -7.90 -4.65 -9.94
N PHE A 61 -6.86 -5.25 -9.38
CA PHE A 61 -5.80 -4.54 -8.70
C PHE A 61 -4.54 -5.39 -8.63
N ASP A 62 -3.41 -4.73 -8.47
CA ASP A 62 -2.12 -5.36 -8.20
C ASP A 62 -1.76 -5.19 -6.72
N VAL A 63 -2.16 -4.06 -6.15
CA VAL A 63 -1.92 -3.73 -4.74
C VAL A 63 -3.19 -3.12 -4.17
N ARG A 64 -3.46 -3.43 -2.90
CA ARG A 64 -4.48 -2.74 -2.13
C ARG A 64 -3.87 -2.13 -0.89
N LEU A 65 -4.27 -0.90 -0.59
CA LEU A 65 -3.88 -0.22 0.64
C LEU A 65 -5.11 -0.09 1.52
N PHE A 66 -4.98 -0.47 2.78
CA PHE A 66 -6.10 -0.43 3.73
C PHE A 66 -5.77 0.58 4.83
N LEU A 67 -6.66 1.57 4.99
CA LEU A 67 -6.52 2.63 5.98
C LEU A 67 -7.58 2.56 7.07
N ASP A 68 -8.02 1.37 7.41
CA ASP A 68 -9.04 1.18 8.43
C ASP A 68 -8.48 1.16 9.86
N LYS A 69 -7.17 1.13 10.01
CA LYS A 69 -6.52 1.20 11.32
C LYS A 69 -5.96 2.60 11.57
N ASP A 70 -5.82 2.95 12.84
CA ASP A 70 -5.30 4.27 13.23
C ASP A 70 -3.79 4.29 13.46
N GLU A 71 -3.12 3.17 13.28
CA GLU A 71 -1.71 3.02 13.61
C GLU A 71 -0.84 2.63 12.42
N PHE A 72 -1.45 2.06 11.38
CA PHE A 72 -0.67 1.61 10.23
C PHE A 72 -1.54 1.52 8.99
N ILE A 73 -0.86 1.46 7.84
CA ILE A 73 -1.48 1.16 6.55
C ILE A 73 -1.11 -0.29 6.24
N LEU A 74 -2.11 -1.13 5.99
CA LEU A 74 -1.86 -2.47 5.50
C LEU A 74 -1.70 -2.40 3.98
N MET A 75 -0.58 -2.92 3.48
CA MET A 75 -0.30 -2.96 2.05
C MET A 75 -0.27 -4.42 1.60
N GLU A 76 -1.25 -4.80 0.79
CA GLU A 76 -1.36 -6.14 0.24
C GLU A 76 -0.87 -6.11 -1.21
N ILE A 77 0.18 -6.86 -1.50
CA ILE A 77 0.80 -6.87 -2.83
C ILE A 77 0.60 -8.23 -3.47
N THR A 78 -0.13 -8.27 -4.60
CA THR A 78 -0.28 -9.50 -5.39
C THR A 78 0.67 -9.49 -6.57
N PHE A 79 1.00 -8.33 -7.10
CA PHE A 79 1.89 -8.15 -8.22
C PHE A 79 2.48 -6.75 -8.15
N HIS A 80 3.75 -6.58 -8.51
CA HIS A 80 4.38 -5.27 -8.44
C HIS A 80 5.25 -4.99 -9.67
N PRO A 81 4.62 -4.78 -10.81
CA PRO A 81 5.36 -4.36 -12.00
C PRO A 81 6.03 -3.01 -11.78
N LYS A 82 6.93 -2.65 -12.67
CA LYS A 82 7.78 -1.47 -12.51
C LYS A 82 6.99 -0.19 -12.25
N GLY A 83 5.92 0.04 -13.01
CA GLY A 83 5.11 1.25 -12.84
C GLY A 83 4.47 1.33 -11.47
N LEU A 84 4.05 0.19 -10.93
CA LEU A 84 3.48 0.13 -9.60
C LEU A 84 4.53 0.34 -8.54
N GLU A 85 5.73 -0.24 -8.72
CA GLU A 85 6.84 -0.02 -7.81
C GLU A 85 7.22 1.45 -7.73
N GLU A 86 7.22 2.14 -8.87
CA GLU A 86 7.49 3.57 -8.92
C GLU A 86 6.43 4.38 -8.16
N SER A 87 5.15 4.04 -8.36
CA SER A 87 4.04 4.69 -7.67
C SER A 87 4.16 4.51 -6.15
N LEU A 88 4.37 3.28 -5.71
CA LEU A 88 4.51 2.99 -4.28
C LEU A 88 5.75 3.66 -3.71
N GLY A 89 6.86 3.63 -4.45
CA GLY A 89 8.09 4.31 -4.02
C GLY A 89 7.86 5.81 -3.84
N PHE A 90 7.13 6.42 -4.74
CA PHE A 90 6.78 7.83 -4.65
C PHE A 90 5.95 8.12 -3.40
N PHE A 91 4.95 7.29 -3.13
CA PHE A 91 4.09 7.42 -1.96
C PHE A 91 4.87 7.24 -0.67
N LEU A 92 5.70 6.20 -0.59
CA LEU A 92 6.48 5.92 0.61
C LEU A 92 7.52 7.01 0.87
N LYS A 93 8.12 7.56 -0.19
CA LYS A 93 9.06 8.68 -0.05
C LYS A 93 8.34 9.90 0.53
N TRP A 94 7.13 10.17 0.06
CA TRP A 94 6.33 11.26 0.59
C TRP A 94 6.05 11.05 2.07
N LEU A 95 5.67 9.84 2.47
CA LEU A 95 5.45 9.52 3.88
C LEU A 95 6.71 9.78 4.69
N ARG A 96 7.85 9.27 4.22
CA ARG A 96 9.13 9.41 4.93
C ARG A 96 9.57 10.86 5.06
N ASN A 97 9.16 11.71 4.13
CA ASN A 97 9.46 13.13 4.19
C ASN A 97 8.61 13.87 5.23
N ASN A 98 7.51 13.26 5.64
CA ASN A 98 6.56 13.89 6.57
C ASN A 98 6.55 13.26 7.95
N THR A 99 6.95 12.01 8.07
CA THR A 99 6.91 11.31 9.33
C THR A 99 7.86 10.12 9.30
N THR A 100 8.17 9.59 10.47
CA THR A 100 8.99 8.37 10.56
C THR A 100 8.10 7.16 10.42
N ILE A 101 8.43 6.28 9.48
CA ILE A 101 7.68 5.03 9.28
C ILE A 101 8.61 3.84 9.39
N ILE A 102 8.00 2.70 9.75
CA ILE A 102 8.65 1.40 9.75
C ILE A 102 7.77 0.49 8.92
N ILE A 103 8.36 -0.25 7.99
CA ILE A 103 7.62 -1.22 7.18
C ILE A 103 8.08 -2.62 7.56
N GLU A 104 7.12 -3.45 7.98
CA GLU A 104 7.38 -4.81 8.44
C GLU A 104 6.48 -5.78 7.70
N ASP A 105 6.95 -7.03 7.57
CA ASP A 105 6.12 -8.10 7.04
C ASP A 105 5.25 -8.73 8.13
N GLU A 106 4.56 -9.82 7.79
CA GLU A 106 3.66 -10.51 8.70
C GLU A 106 4.35 -11.05 9.95
N ASP A 107 5.64 -11.33 9.86
CA ASP A 107 6.43 -11.87 10.97
C ASP A 107 7.13 -10.78 11.77
N GLY A 108 6.88 -9.52 11.43
CA GLY A 108 7.52 -8.39 12.09
C GLY A 108 8.93 -8.12 11.61
N GLU A 109 9.34 -8.73 10.51
CA GLU A 109 10.67 -8.51 9.94
C GLU A 109 10.67 -7.25 9.06
N PRO A 110 11.78 -6.49 9.09
CA PRO A 110 11.85 -5.28 8.27
C PRO A 110 11.75 -5.60 6.77
N SER A 111 11.01 -4.76 6.06
CA SER A 111 10.87 -4.88 4.63
C SER A 111 11.85 -3.95 3.91
N SER A 112 12.20 -4.32 2.68
CA SER A 112 13.08 -3.52 1.83
C SER A 112 12.34 -2.39 1.09
N TRP A 113 11.04 -2.30 1.24
CA TRP A 113 10.25 -1.23 0.59
C TRP A 113 10.54 0.18 1.12
#